data_5b71b339de36ffaa36ed63f8d0297d5e
#
_entry.id   5b71b339de36ffaa36ed63f8d0297d5e
#
_cell.length_a   1.000
_cell.length_b   1.000
_cell.length_c   1.000
_cell.angle_alpha   90.00
_cell.angle_beta   90.00
_cell.angle_gamma   90.00
#
_symmetry.space_group_name_H-M   'P 1'
#
loop_
_entity.id
_entity.type
_entity.pdbx_description
1 polymer ?
#
loop_
_entity_poly.entity_id
_entity_poly.type
_entity_poly.pdbx_seq_one_letter_code
_entity_poly.pdbx_strand_id
1 'polypeptide(L)'
;MNIELRKLTLEDYNDLKESMLQAYDTLGGQIWSKQTIAKLLKLFPEGQLCIAVDDKVVACSLSIIVDYDEYGDKHTYEMITGAYTFSTHDPNGDTLYGIEIFVSPEYRGLRLGRRLYEARKELCESLNLKSIIAGGRIPGYHEHADKLSPRQYIDKVKSKELYDPTLTFQLSNDFHVRKVLKNYLPGDHESKEFATLIEWNNIYYQGVDASARSAKTIRIGLVQWQMRLFPAMESFYEQVEFFVDAVSGYKSDFIMFPELFNTPLLQPYNHLPEMEAMRKLAELTEEIVAKIQEYAVSYNVNVISGSMPILENNKLYNATYLCHRSGKTEEYRKIHITPNELKYYGMVGGDKIKVFDTDCGKIGILICYDVEFPELSRIYADQGMQILFVPFLTDTQNGYTRVRRCAQ
;
A
#
# COMPACT_ATOMS: atom_id res chain seq x y z
N MET A 1 -27.02 6.45 -9.39
CA MET A 1 -26.48 5.16 -8.92
C MET A 1 -25.43 5.47 -7.87
N ASN A 2 -25.78 5.26 -6.61
CA ASN A 2 -24.88 5.42 -5.47
C ASN A 2 -24.30 4.04 -5.11
N ILE A 3 -22.96 3.93 -5.05
CA ILE A 3 -22.28 2.65 -4.76
C ILE A 3 -21.47 2.83 -3.49
N GLU A 4 -21.85 2.11 -2.44
CA GLU A 4 -21.22 2.16 -1.13
C GLU A 4 -20.63 0.80 -0.75
N LEU A 5 -19.35 0.79 -0.36
CA LEU A 5 -18.71 -0.36 0.28
C LEU A 5 -18.71 -0.12 1.78
N ARG A 6 -19.30 -1.03 2.54
CA ARG A 6 -19.44 -0.91 4.00
C ARG A 6 -19.47 -2.28 4.68
N LYS A 7 -19.50 -2.27 6.01
CA LYS A 7 -19.76 -3.48 6.79
C LYS A 7 -21.20 -3.95 6.60
N LEU A 8 -21.37 -5.26 6.51
CA LEU A 8 -22.67 -5.90 6.48
C LEU A 8 -23.36 -5.78 7.85
N THR A 9 -24.65 -5.53 7.86
CA THR A 9 -25.49 -5.51 9.08
C THR A 9 -26.57 -6.60 9.00
N LEU A 10 -27.22 -6.88 10.13
CA LEU A 10 -28.31 -7.86 10.13
C LEU A 10 -29.57 -7.38 9.43
N GLU A 11 -29.72 -6.07 9.27
CA GLU A 11 -30.83 -5.44 8.52
C GLU A 11 -30.73 -5.76 7.03
N ASP A 12 -29.52 -5.93 6.52
CA ASP A 12 -29.22 -6.25 5.12
C ASP A 12 -29.57 -7.71 4.74
N TYR A 13 -29.97 -8.54 5.70
CA TYR A 13 -30.10 -9.98 5.48
C TYR A 13 -31.04 -10.35 4.33
N ASN A 14 -32.12 -9.63 4.10
CA ASN A 14 -33.08 -9.95 3.04
C ASN A 14 -32.46 -9.74 1.65
N ASP A 15 -31.74 -8.63 1.46
CA ASP A 15 -31.03 -8.32 0.23
C ASP A 15 -29.88 -9.29 0.00
N LEU A 16 -29.11 -9.58 1.08
CA LEU A 16 -28.06 -10.58 1.07
C LEU A 16 -28.56 -11.93 0.58
N LYS A 17 -29.71 -12.39 1.13
CA LYS A 17 -30.34 -13.66 0.77
C LYS A 17 -30.77 -13.68 -0.69
N GLU A 18 -31.41 -12.60 -1.17
CA GLU A 18 -31.84 -12.48 -2.57
C GLU A 18 -30.62 -12.53 -3.50
N SER A 19 -29.57 -11.76 -3.22
CA SER A 19 -28.36 -11.69 -4.01
C SER A 19 -27.60 -13.03 -4.02
N MET A 20 -27.59 -13.78 -2.90
CA MET A 20 -27.01 -15.13 -2.84
C MET A 20 -27.79 -16.11 -3.72
N LEU A 21 -29.12 -16.11 -3.66
CA LEU A 21 -29.98 -16.95 -4.50
C LEU A 21 -29.67 -16.73 -5.99
N GLN A 22 -29.60 -15.47 -6.40
CA GLN A 22 -29.29 -15.12 -7.79
C GLN A 22 -27.86 -15.51 -8.20
N ALA A 23 -26.89 -15.39 -7.28
CA ALA A 23 -25.49 -15.70 -7.57
C ALA A 23 -25.22 -17.21 -7.67
N TYR A 24 -25.96 -18.02 -6.93
CA TYR A 24 -25.76 -19.48 -6.77
C TYR A 24 -26.95 -20.32 -7.24
N ASP A 25 -27.71 -19.87 -8.21
CA ASP A 25 -28.88 -20.57 -8.79
C ASP A 25 -28.50 -22.00 -9.24
N THR A 26 -27.29 -22.23 -9.73
CA THR A 26 -26.77 -23.53 -10.19
C THR A 26 -26.29 -24.45 -9.07
N LEU A 27 -26.16 -23.98 -7.82
CA LEU A 27 -25.61 -24.75 -6.69
C LEU A 27 -26.69 -25.43 -5.79
N GLY A 28 -27.94 -25.36 -6.19
CA GLY A 28 -29.03 -25.98 -5.39
C GLY A 28 -29.31 -25.24 -4.07
N GLY A 29 -28.90 -23.98 -3.94
CA GLY A 29 -29.47 -23.03 -2.99
C GLY A 29 -29.08 -23.20 -1.52
N GLN A 30 -27.87 -23.64 -1.20
CA GLN A 30 -27.39 -23.52 0.18
C GLN A 30 -27.18 -22.06 0.52
N ILE A 31 -28.13 -21.49 1.29
CA ILE A 31 -28.10 -20.10 1.71
C ILE A 31 -27.80 -20.05 3.21
N TRP A 32 -26.93 -19.14 3.62
CA TRP A 32 -26.72 -18.90 5.03
C TRP A 32 -28.00 -18.44 5.73
N SER A 33 -28.36 -19.09 6.82
CA SER A 33 -29.53 -18.68 7.60
C SER A 33 -29.30 -17.33 8.29
N LYS A 34 -30.39 -16.62 8.59
CA LYS A 34 -30.31 -15.36 9.33
C LYS A 34 -29.59 -15.53 10.67
N GLN A 35 -29.77 -16.66 11.33
CA GLN A 35 -29.12 -16.97 12.60
C GLN A 35 -27.61 -17.16 12.42
N THR A 36 -27.19 -17.83 11.34
CA THR A 36 -25.77 -18.04 11.03
C THR A 36 -25.07 -16.71 10.71
N ILE A 37 -25.70 -15.87 9.90
CA ILE A 37 -25.18 -14.53 9.61
C ILE A 37 -25.12 -13.67 10.88
N ALA A 38 -26.16 -13.67 11.72
CA ALA A 38 -26.15 -12.95 12.98
C ALA A 38 -25.00 -13.38 13.91
N LYS A 39 -24.71 -14.70 13.94
CA LYS A 39 -23.58 -15.24 14.70
C LYS A 39 -22.24 -14.74 14.15
N LEU A 40 -22.05 -14.78 12.83
CA LEU A 40 -20.83 -14.33 12.16
C LEU A 40 -20.60 -12.83 12.38
N LEU A 41 -21.64 -12.01 12.24
CA LEU A 41 -21.59 -10.57 12.53
C LEU A 41 -21.22 -10.25 13.98
N LYS A 42 -21.61 -11.12 14.92
CA LYS A 42 -21.21 -10.97 16.32
C LYS A 42 -19.76 -11.40 16.58
N LEU A 43 -19.29 -12.43 15.89
CA LEU A 43 -17.94 -12.98 16.07
C LEU A 43 -16.88 -12.07 15.45
N PHE A 44 -17.11 -11.61 14.23
CA PHE A 44 -16.13 -10.84 13.46
C PHE A 44 -16.83 -9.86 12.50
N PRO A 45 -17.38 -8.75 13.01
CA PRO A 45 -18.12 -7.77 12.20
C PRO A 45 -17.27 -7.10 11.13
N GLU A 46 -15.96 -6.90 11.38
CA GLU A 46 -15.03 -6.27 10.45
C GLU A 46 -14.80 -7.10 9.18
N GLY A 47 -14.89 -8.43 9.30
CA GLY A 47 -14.66 -9.36 8.22
C GLY A 47 -15.84 -9.53 7.27
N GLN A 48 -16.99 -8.93 7.59
CA GLN A 48 -18.21 -9.06 6.81
C GLN A 48 -18.47 -7.78 6.03
N LEU A 49 -18.07 -7.79 4.76
CA LEU A 49 -18.12 -6.62 3.89
C LEU A 49 -19.24 -6.78 2.85
N CYS A 50 -19.93 -5.70 2.52
CA CYS A 50 -20.90 -5.68 1.44
C CYS A 50 -20.75 -4.42 0.57
N ILE A 51 -21.29 -4.50 -0.64
CA ILE A 51 -21.50 -3.34 -1.49
C ILE A 51 -23.01 -3.19 -1.71
N ALA A 52 -23.50 -1.99 -1.35
CA ALA A 52 -24.84 -1.56 -1.64
C ALA A 52 -24.85 -0.67 -2.89
N VAL A 53 -25.88 -0.82 -3.72
CA VAL A 53 -26.17 0.06 -4.84
C VAL A 53 -27.58 0.62 -4.62
N ASP A 54 -27.66 1.96 -4.51
CA ASP A 54 -28.90 2.65 -4.16
C ASP A 54 -29.60 1.99 -2.95
N ASP A 55 -28.83 1.79 -1.87
CA ASP A 55 -29.17 1.18 -0.57
C ASP A 55 -29.48 -0.35 -0.59
N LYS A 56 -29.52 -1.01 -1.74
CA LYS A 56 -29.71 -2.48 -1.85
C LYS A 56 -28.37 -3.20 -1.87
N VAL A 57 -28.18 -4.19 -1.00
CA VAL A 57 -26.96 -5.02 -0.98
C VAL A 57 -26.94 -5.98 -2.17
N VAL A 58 -25.95 -5.82 -3.05
CA VAL A 58 -25.83 -6.54 -4.33
C VAL A 58 -24.55 -7.39 -4.42
N ALA A 59 -23.61 -7.20 -3.50
CA ALA A 59 -22.38 -7.97 -3.44
C ALA A 59 -21.91 -8.10 -2.00
N CYS A 60 -21.27 -9.23 -1.69
CA CYS A 60 -20.84 -9.51 -0.33
C CYS A 60 -19.54 -10.30 -0.31
N SER A 61 -18.79 -10.16 0.78
CA SER A 61 -17.56 -10.88 1.08
C SER A 61 -17.56 -11.23 2.56
N LEU A 62 -17.60 -12.52 2.87
CA LEU A 62 -17.59 -13.04 4.24
C LEU A 62 -16.23 -13.67 4.56
N SER A 63 -15.72 -13.46 5.76
CA SER A 63 -14.42 -13.95 6.19
C SER A 63 -14.43 -14.35 7.68
N ILE A 64 -13.50 -15.22 8.05
CA ILE A 64 -13.12 -15.48 9.44
C ILE A 64 -11.60 -15.39 9.56
N ILE A 65 -11.10 -15.26 10.79
CA ILE A 65 -9.67 -15.42 11.09
C ILE A 65 -9.48 -16.84 11.60
N VAL A 66 -8.39 -17.50 11.21
CA VAL A 66 -8.04 -18.85 11.66
C VAL A 66 -6.54 -18.95 11.94
N ASP A 67 -6.15 -19.82 12.85
CA ASP A 67 -4.80 -20.37 12.88
C ASP A 67 -4.70 -21.42 11.77
N TYR A 68 -4.05 -21.04 10.65
CA TYR A 68 -4.04 -21.91 9.47
C TYR A 68 -3.21 -23.18 9.65
N ASP A 69 -2.24 -23.18 10.56
CA ASP A 69 -1.41 -24.35 10.85
C ASP A 69 -2.23 -25.51 11.45
N GLU A 70 -3.36 -25.22 12.11
CA GLU A 70 -4.27 -26.25 12.63
C GLU A 70 -5.01 -26.99 11.52
N TYR A 71 -5.30 -26.35 10.39
CA TYR A 71 -6.10 -26.92 9.30
C TYR A 71 -5.27 -27.46 8.16
N GLY A 72 -4.22 -26.74 7.79
CA GLY A 72 -3.33 -27.08 6.67
C GLY A 72 -4.04 -27.14 5.33
N ASP A 73 -3.33 -27.61 4.32
CA ASP A 73 -3.77 -27.60 2.91
C ASP A 73 -4.65 -28.81 2.51
N LYS A 74 -5.29 -29.48 3.45
CA LYS A 74 -6.15 -30.67 3.15
C LYS A 74 -7.54 -30.57 3.76
N HIS A 75 -7.93 -29.40 4.26
CA HIS A 75 -9.24 -29.19 4.85
C HIS A 75 -10.37 -29.16 3.80
N THR A 76 -11.57 -29.46 4.24
CA THR A 76 -12.82 -29.26 3.48
C THR A 76 -13.46 -27.93 3.90
N TYR A 77 -14.45 -27.48 3.13
CA TYR A 77 -15.23 -26.30 3.48
C TYR A 77 -15.96 -26.44 4.82
N GLU A 78 -16.49 -27.63 5.08
CA GLU A 78 -17.17 -27.98 6.35
C GLU A 78 -16.17 -27.89 7.53
N MET A 79 -14.97 -28.45 7.39
CA MET A 79 -13.96 -28.41 8.43
C MET A 79 -13.55 -26.96 8.77
N ILE A 80 -13.20 -26.16 7.78
CA ILE A 80 -12.69 -24.81 8.01
C ILE A 80 -13.77 -23.85 8.52
N THR A 81 -15.04 -24.12 8.23
CA THR A 81 -16.17 -23.33 8.74
C THR A 81 -16.74 -23.87 10.07
N GLY A 82 -16.13 -24.91 10.65
CA GLY A 82 -16.62 -25.55 11.87
C GLY A 82 -18.04 -26.09 11.71
N ALA A 83 -18.24 -26.96 10.72
CA ALA A 83 -19.56 -27.50 10.34
C ALA A 83 -20.59 -26.36 10.13
N TYR A 84 -20.21 -25.35 9.38
CA TYR A 84 -21.05 -24.19 9.03
C TYR A 84 -21.48 -23.31 10.21
N THR A 85 -20.81 -23.45 11.37
CA THR A 85 -21.12 -22.67 12.58
C THR A 85 -20.16 -21.53 12.83
N PHE A 86 -19.06 -21.43 12.09
CA PHE A 86 -17.95 -20.48 12.25
C PHE A 86 -17.26 -20.58 13.61
N SER A 87 -17.36 -21.74 14.28
CA SER A 87 -16.68 -22.00 15.55
C SER A 87 -15.16 -22.07 15.44
N THR A 88 -14.66 -22.15 14.23
CA THR A 88 -13.24 -22.12 13.87
C THR A 88 -12.65 -20.71 13.83
N HIS A 89 -13.48 -19.67 13.98
CA HIS A 89 -12.97 -18.31 14.08
C HIS A 89 -12.11 -18.14 15.34
N ASP A 90 -10.83 -17.82 15.13
CA ASP A 90 -9.88 -17.49 16.17
C ASP A 90 -9.35 -16.05 15.96
N PRO A 91 -9.68 -15.09 16.84
CA PRO A 91 -9.20 -13.72 16.72
C PRO A 91 -7.68 -13.59 16.86
N ASN A 92 -6.98 -14.62 17.38
CA ASN A 92 -5.52 -14.66 17.51
C ASN A 92 -4.84 -15.39 16.36
N GLY A 93 -5.60 -15.94 15.41
CA GLY A 93 -5.07 -16.59 14.23
C GLY A 93 -4.28 -15.64 13.32
N ASP A 94 -3.52 -16.20 12.42
CA ASP A 94 -2.62 -15.45 11.52
C ASP A 94 -3.16 -15.27 10.10
N THR A 95 -4.27 -15.89 9.78
CA THR A 95 -4.78 -16.00 8.40
C THR A 95 -6.24 -15.56 8.29
N LEU A 96 -6.51 -14.67 7.33
CA LEU A 96 -7.89 -14.31 6.94
C LEU A 96 -8.42 -15.34 5.97
N TYR A 97 -9.38 -16.15 6.40
CA TYR A 97 -9.98 -17.16 5.53
C TYR A 97 -11.25 -16.62 4.86
N GLY A 98 -11.22 -16.57 3.53
CA GLY A 98 -12.37 -16.18 2.71
C GLY A 98 -13.41 -17.28 2.64
N ILE A 99 -14.56 -17.08 3.28
CA ILE A 99 -15.69 -18.02 3.28
C ILE A 99 -16.50 -17.85 2.01
N GLU A 100 -16.82 -16.59 1.68
CA GLU A 100 -17.74 -16.26 0.61
C GLU A 100 -17.31 -15.01 -0.12
N ILE A 101 -17.57 -14.96 -1.42
CA ILE A 101 -17.55 -13.72 -2.21
C ILE A 101 -18.47 -13.90 -3.42
N PHE A 102 -19.41 -13.00 -3.58
CA PHE A 102 -20.31 -13.00 -4.74
C PHE A 102 -20.73 -11.58 -5.13
N VAL A 103 -21.18 -11.47 -6.36
CA VAL A 103 -21.82 -10.29 -6.94
C VAL A 103 -23.07 -10.75 -7.67
N SER A 104 -24.22 -10.13 -7.38
CA SER A 104 -25.47 -10.38 -8.07
C SER A 104 -25.29 -10.23 -9.58
N PRO A 105 -25.81 -11.17 -10.41
CA PRO A 105 -25.58 -11.20 -11.86
C PRO A 105 -25.88 -9.87 -12.58
N GLU A 106 -26.93 -9.16 -12.16
CA GLU A 106 -27.36 -7.87 -12.74
C GLU A 106 -26.31 -6.76 -12.56
N TYR A 107 -25.44 -6.88 -11.55
CA TYR A 107 -24.41 -5.88 -11.22
C TYR A 107 -22.99 -6.32 -11.62
N ARG A 108 -22.88 -7.44 -12.35
CA ARG A 108 -21.58 -7.85 -12.94
C ARG A 108 -21.16 -6.85 -13.99
N GLY A 109 -19.83 -6.70 -14.19
CA GLY A 109 -19.28 -5.69 -15.10
C GLY A 109 -18.94 -4.35 -14.43
N LEU A 110 -19.51 -4.04 -13.25
CA LEU A 110 -19.21 -2.82 -12.46
C LEU A 110 -17.93 -2.95 -11.59
N ARG A 111 -17.16 -4.02 -11.75
CA ARG A 111 -15.94 -4.30 -10.97
C ARG A 111 -16.15 -4.40 -9.45
N LEU A 112 -17.37 -4.67 -8.98
CA LEU A 112 -17.70 -4.74 -7.55
C LEU A 112 -16.92 -5.86 -6.83
N GLY A 113 -16.74 -7.01 -7.48
CA GLY A 113 -15.94 -8.11 -6.93
C GLY A 113 -14.49 -7.70 -6.67
N ARG A 114 -13.88 -6.92 -7.56
CA ARG A 114 -12.52 -6.38 -7.36
C ARG A 114 -12.47 -5.47 -6.14
N ARG A 115 -13.46 -4.57 -5.98
CA ARG A 115 -13.54 -3.69 -4.79
C ARG A 115 -13.62 -4.50 -3.49
N LEU A 116 -14.38 -5.61 -3.48
CA LEU A 116 -14.45 -6.49 -2.31
C LEU A 116 -13.11 -7.19 -2.02
N TYR A 117 -12.37 -7.62 -3.06
CA TYR A 117 -11.04 -8.19 -2.86
C TYR A 117 -10.04 -7.16 -2.33
N GLU A 118 -10.06 -5.94 -2.85
CA GLU A 118 -9.21 -4.84 -2.37
C GLU A 118 -9.52 -4.52 -0.89
N ALA A 119 -10.80 -4.39 -0.53
CA ALA A 119 -11.19 -4.16 0.86
C ALA A 119 -10.82 -5.32 1.80
N ARG A 120 -10.90 -6.59 1.33
CA ARG A 120 -10.45 -7.76 2.09
C ARG A 120 -8.93 -7.75 2.28
N LYS A 121 -8.14 -7.32 1.29
CA LYS A 121 -6.70 -7.15 1.41
C LYS A 121 -6.37 -6.03 2.43
N GLU A 122 -7.01 -4.88 2.33
CA GLU A 122 -6.86 -3.79 3.31
C GLU A 122 -7.19 -4.25 4.73
N LEU A 123 -8.23 -5.05 4.91
CA LEU A 123 -8.58 -5.63 6.21
C LEU A 123 -7.48 -6.58 6.72
N CYS A 124 -6.96 -7.47 5.87
CA CYS A 124 -5.87 -8.38 6.20
C CYS A 124 -4.61 -7.62 6.64
N GLU A 125 -4.27 -6.56 5.94
CA GLU A 125 -3.15 -5.68 6.27
C GLU A 125 -3.38 -4.95 7.61
N SER A 126 -4.56 -4.35 7.80
CA SER A 126 -4.90 -3.57 9.00
C SER A 126 -4.91 -4.41 10.27
N LEU A 127 -5.25 -5.71 10.16
CA LEU A 127 -5.24 -6.68 11.24
C LEU A 127 -3.89 -7.38 11.40
N ASN A 128 -2.88 -7.01 10.60
CA ASN A 128 -1.55 -7.65 10.58
C ASN A 128 -1.65 -9.19 10.44
N LEU A 129 -2.50 -9.66 9.53
CA LEU A 129 -2.61 -11.08 9.22
C LEU A 129 -1.64 -11.44 8.09
N LYS A 130 -1.09 -12.65 8.14
CA LYS A 130 -0.04 -13.14 7.24
C LYS A 130 -0.50 -13.28 5.79
N SER A 131 -1.72 -13.75 5.59
CA SER A 131 -2.25 -14.00 4.26
C SER A 131 -3.78 -14.03 4.24
N ILE A 132 -4.33 -13.99 3.02
CA ILE A 132 -5.71 -14.36 2.75
C ILE A 132 -5.68 -15.71 2.05
N ILE A 133 -6.41 -16.68 2.59
CA ILE A 133 -6.58 -18.00 1.98
C ILE A 133 -8.07 -18.25 1.70
N ALA A 134 -8.38 -18.94 0.62
CA ALA A 134 -9.74 -19.37 0.31
C ALA A 134 -9.74 -20.62 -0.58
N GLY A 135 -10.82 -21.39 -0.53
CA GLY A 135 -11.10 -22.44 -1.49
C GLY A 135 -11.92 -21.88 -2.66
N GLY A 136 -11.27 -21.71 -3.80
CA GLY A 136 -11.91 -21.20 -5.02
C GLY A 136 -12.54 -22.31 -5.83
N ARG A 137 -13.83 -22.20 -6.15
CA ARG A 137 -14.49 -23.10 -7.10
C ARG A 137 -13.85 -23.00 -8.50
N ILE A 138 -14.01 -24.04 -9.29
CA ILE A 138 -13.58 -24.08 -10.70
C ILE A 138 -14.76 -24.53 -11.59
N PRO A 139 -15.83 -23.72 -11.68
CA PRO A 139 -17.10 -24.15 -12.27
C PRO A 139 -16.99 -24.59 -13.74
N GLY A 140 -16.07 -24.04 -14.52
CA GLY A 140 -15.83 -24.47 -15.91
C GLY A 140 -15.20 -25.86 -16.04
N TYR A 141 -14.75 -26.48 -14.94
CA TYR A 141 -14.06 -27.75 -15.00
C TYR A 141 -14.96 -28.90 -15.50
N HIS A 142 -16.26 -28.88 -15.21
CA HIS A 142 -17.16 -29.96 -15.65
C HIS A 142 -17.16 -30.17 -17.18
N GLU A 143 -16.95 -29.12 -17.97
CA GLU A 143 -16.87 -29.19 -19.44
C GLU A 143 -15.59 -29.88 -19.93
N HIS A 144 -14.59 -30.00 -19.09
CA HIS A 144 -13.25 -30.49 -19.43
C HIS A 144 -12.86 -31.76 -18.65
N ALA A 145 -13.67 -32.20 -17.71
CA ALA A 145 -13.33 -33.28 -16.77
C ALA A 145 -13.06 -34.64 -17.44
N ASP A 146 -13.64 -34.88 -18.61
CA ASP A 146 -13.40 -36.10 -19.39
C ASP A 146 -12.03 -36.16 -20.08
N LYS A 147 -11.39 -34.96 -20.25
CA LYS A 147 -10.13 -34.83 -21.02
C LYS A 147 -8.96 -34.36 -20.18
N LEU A 148 -9.23 -33.62 -19.11
CA LEU A 148 -8.22 -32.96 -18.28
C LEU A 148 -8.40 -33.35 -16.81
N SER A 149 -7.30 -33.65 -16.14
CA SER A 149 -7.30 -33.66 -14.67
C SER A 149 -7.53 -32.26 -14.12
N PRO A 150 -7.99 -32.11 -12.85
CA PRO A 150 -8.16 -30.77 -12.24
C PRO A 150 -6.91 -29.92 -12.32
N ARG A 151 -5.73 -30.52 -12.11
CA ARG A 151 -4.45 -29.83 -12.19
C ARG A 151 -4.14 -29.32 -13.59
N GLN A 152 -4.33 -30.16 -14.60
CA GLN A 152 -4.11 -29.76 -16.01
C GLN A 152 -5.08 -28.66 -16.43
N TYR A 153 -6.34 -28.72 -15.98
CA TYR A 153 -7.32 -27.66 -16.21
C TYR A 153 -6.85 -26.32 -15.61
N ILE A 154 -6.46 -26.32 -14.32
CA ILE A 154 -5.96 -25.14 -13.62
C ILE A 154 -4.72 -24.58 -14.31
N ASP A 155 -3.77 -25.43 -14.72
CA ASP A 155 -2.56 -24.98 -15.41
C ASP A 155 -2.90 -24.30 -16.76
N LYS A 156 -3.90 -24.81 -17.49
CA LYS A 156 -4.39 -24.18 -18.73
C LYS A 156 -5.13 -22.86 -18.50
N VAL A 157 -5.84 -22.71 -17.39
CA VAL A 157 -6.44 -21.42 -17.00
C VAL A 157 -5.34 -20.42 -16.63
N LYS A 158 -4.31 -20.85 -15.90
CA LYS A 158 -3.14 -20.01 -15.55
C LYS A 158 -2.37 -19.55 -16.80
N SER A 159 -2.22 -20.42 -17.79
CA SER A 159 -1.57 -20.07 -19.09
C SER A 159 -2.49 -19.29 -20.03
N LYS A 160 -3.74 -19.02 -19.64
CA LYS A 160 -4.77 -18.34 -20.46
C LYS A 160 -5.19 -19.13 -21.72
N GLU A 161 -4.93 -20.42 -21.75
CA GLU A 161 -5.44 -21.31 -22.81
C GLU A 161 -6.92 -21.64 -22.61
N LEU A 162 -7.39 -21.64 -21.36
CA LEU A 162 -8.79 -21.80 -20.96
C LEU A 162 -9.23 -20.64 -20.09
N TYR A 163 -10.52 -20.41 -20.08
CA TYR A 163 -11.15 -19.42 -19.21
C TYR A 163 -12.02 -20.12 -18.16
N ASP A 164 -11.84 -19.77 -16.90
CA ASP A 164 -12.73 -20.14 -15.80
C ASP A 164 -13.21 -18.85 -15.10
N PRO A 165 -14.52 -18.63 -14.96
CA PRO A 165 -15.04 -17.36 -14.47
C PRO A 165 -14.59 -17.03 -13.05
N THR A 166 -14.38 -18.04 -12.20
CA THR A 166 -13.96 -17.85 -10.80
C THR A 166 -12.45 -17.80 -10.69
N LEU A 167 -11.74 -18.81 -11.21
CA LEU A 167 -10.29 -18.88 -11.08
C LEU A 167 -9.59 -17.75 -11.84
N THR A 168 -10.03 -17.42 -13.07
CA THR A 168 -9.46 -16.32 -13.85
C THR A 168 -9.62 -14.99 -13.10
N PHE A 169 -10.78 -14.77 -12.47
CA PHE A 169 -11.03 -13.59 -11.69
C PHE A 169 -10.13 -13.51 -10.43
N GLN A 170 -9.95 -14.64 -9.72
CA GLN A 170 -9.07 -14.71 -8.55
C GLN A 170 -7.60 -14.43 -8.92
N LEU A 171 -7.11 -15.02 -10.00
CA LEU A 171 -5.74 -14.77 -10.51
C LEU A 171 -5.56 -13.31 -10.93
N SER A 172 -6.58 -12.67 -11.50
CA SER A 172 -6.53 -11.25 -11.88
C SER A 172 -6.56 -10.26 -10.69
N ASN A 173 -6.83 -10.77 -9.49
CA ASN A 173 -6.77 -10.03 -8.23
C ASN A 173 -5.57 -10.47 -7.37
N ASP A 174 -4.45 -10.87 -8.01
CA ASP A 174 -3.16 -11.20 -7.39
C ASP A 174 -3.16 -12.42 -6.46
N PHE A 175 -4.20 -13.24 -6.51
CA PHE A 175 -4.16 -14.54 -5.84
C PHE A 175 -3.37 -15.55 -6.66
N HIS A 176 -2.68 -16.44 -5.99
CA HIS A 176 -2.00 -17.56 -6.62
C HIS A 176 -2.57 -18.89 -6.12
N VAL A 177 -2.48 -19.92 -6.96
CA VAL A 177 -2.93 -21.26 -6.58
C VAL A 177 -1.82 -21.99 -5.83
N ARG A 178 -2.06 -22.34 -4.57
CA ARG A 178 -1.17 -23.18 -3.76
C ARG A 178 -1.34 -24.64 -4.09
N LYS A 179 -2.59 -25.10 -4.17
CA LYS A 179 -2.94 -26.53 -4.27
C LYS A 179 -4.31 -26.75 -4.89
N VAL A 180 -4.58 -27.99 -5.30
CA VAL A 180 -5.91 -28.48 -5.65
C VAL A 180 -6.49 -29.18 -4.42
N LEU A 181 -7.68 -28.77 -4.02
CA LEU A 181 -8.47 -29.43 -2.97
C LEU A 181 -9.43 -30.43 -3.60
N LYS A 182 -9.57 -31.59 -2.98
CA LYS A 182 -10.50 -32.65 -3.41
C LYS A 182 -11.61 -32.80 -2.38
N ASN A 183 -12.84 -33.03 -2.85
CA ASN A 183 -14.02 -33.11 -2.01
C ASN A 183 -14.18 -31.87 -1.11
N TYR A 184 -13.83 -30.69 -1.66
CA TYR A 184 -13.83 -29.48 -0.88
C TYR A 184 -15.23 -28.99 -0.53
N LEU A 185 -16.14 -28.99 -1.51
CA LEU A 185 -17.52 -28.59 -1.36
C LEU A 185 -18.42 -29.71 -1.92
N PRO A 186 -18.98 -30.57 -1.06
CA PRO A 186 -19.87 -31.65 -1.51
C PRO A 186 -21.08 -31.09 -2.25
N GLY A 187 -21.43 -31.72 -3.38
CA GLY A 187 -22.54 -31.29 -4.22
C GLY A 187 -22.22 -30.20 -5.24
N ASP A 188 -20.98 -29.70 -5.29
CA ASP A 188 -20.55 -28.82 -6.37
C ASP A 188 -20.27 -29.61 -7.66
N HIS A 189 -21.32 -29.86 -8.42
CA HIS A 189 -21.24 -30.65 -9.65
C HIS A 189 -20.44 -29.94 -10.76
N GLU A 190 -20.47 -28.61 -10.82
CA GLU A 190 -19.73 -27.83 -11.82
C GLU A 190 -18.22 -27.93 -11.63
N SER A 191 -17.75 -27.91 -10.39
CA SER A 191 -16.33 -28.11 -10.09
C SER A 191 -15.95 -29.57 -9.86
N LYS A 192 -16.90 -30.51 -9.99
CA LYS A 192 -16.69 -31.94 -9.64
C LYS A 192 -16.13 -32.10 -8.22
N GLU A 193 -16.60 -31.26 -7.28
CA GLU A 193 -16.17 -31.18 -5.88
C GLU A 193 -14.69 -30.81 -5.69
N PHE A 194 -13.99 -30.37 -6.75
CA PHE A 194 -12.65 -29.84 -6.64
C PHE A 194 -12.68 -28.32 -6.41
N ALA A 195 -11.65 -27.83 -5.73
CA ALA A 195 -11.41 -26.41 -5.59
C ALA A 195 -9.92 -26.10 -5.73
N THR A 196 -9.60 -24.85 -6.03
CA THR A 196 -8.25 -24.30 -5.89
C THR A 196 -8.07 -23.72 -4.50
N LEU A 197 -7.07 -24.16 -3.77
CA LEU A 197 -6.59 -23.41 -2.61
C LEU A 197 -5.83 -22.20 -3.12
N ILE A 198 -6.43 -21.04 -3.01
CA ILE A 198 -5.84 -19.78 -3.43
C ILE A 198 -5.30 -19.01 -2.23
N GLU A 199 -4.23 -18.28 -2.45
CA GLU A 199 -3.57 -17.45 -1.44
C GLU A 199 -3.14 -16.11 -2.00
N TRP A 200 -3.31 -15.08 -1.19
CA TRP A 200 -2.69 -13.78 -1.35
C TRP A 200 -1.85 -13.50 -0.10
N ASN A 201 -0.57 -13.16 -0.27
CA ASN A 201 0.36 -12.91 0.82
C ASN A 201 0.37 -11.43 1.18
N ASN A 202 0.20 -11.15 2.47
CA ASN A 202 0.42 -9.81 3.01
C ASN A 202 1.93 -9.55 3.12
N ILE A 203 2.47 -8.80 2.19
CA ILE A 203 3.91 -8.44 2.18
C ILE A 203 4.31 -7.51 3.33
N TYR A 204 3.33 -6.95 4.04
CA TYR A 204 3.53 -6.06 5.20
C TYR A 204 3.38 -6.80 6.53
N TYR A 205 3.11 -8.11 6.51
CA TYR A 205 2.96 -8.92 7.71
C TYR A 205 4.22 -8.87 8.58
N GLN A 206 4.00 -8.54 9.85
CA GLN A 206 5.03 -8.58 10.87
C GLN A 206 4.74 -9.75 11.81
N GLY A 207 5.64 -10.73 11.88
CA GLY A 207 5.46 -11.95 12.68
C GLY A 207 5.12 -11.68 14.15
N VAL A 208 4.64 -12.71 14.85
CA VAL A 208 4.06 -12.66 16.22
C VAL A 208 4.99 -12.04 17.27
N ASP A 209 6.30 -12.05 17.06
CA ASP A 209 7.26 -11.41 17.97
C ASP A 209 7.20 -9.87 17.96
N ALA A 210 6.46 -9.26 17.05
CA ALA A 210 6.17 -7.83 16.99
C ALA A 210 5.01 -7.39 17.92
N SER A 211 4.41 -8.30 18.68
CA SER A 211 3.16 -8.11 19.44
C SER A 211 3.27 -7.22 20.68
N ALA A 212 4.40 -6.58 20.95
CA ALA A 212 4.55 -5.66 22.08
C ALA A 212 4.17 -4.19 21.78
N ARG A 213 3.95 -3.84 20.50
CA ARG A 213 3.48 -2.49 20.11
C ARG A 213 2.61 -2.63 18.87
N SER A 214 1.44 -2.05 18.86
CA SER A 214 0.67 -1.73 17.64
C SER A 214 1.55 -0.83 16.77
N ALA A 215 2.46 -1.43 16.01
CA ALA A 215 3.35 -0.70 15.12
C ALA A 215 2.51 -0.25 13.92
N LYS A 216 2.21 1.03 13.88
CA LYS A 216 1.59 1.67 12.73
C LYS A 216 2.51 1.44 11.53
N THR A 217 2.04 0.73 10.51
CA THR A 217 2.77 0.59 9.25
C THR A 217 2.89 1.96 8.60
N ILE A 218 4.12 2.39 8.31
CA ILE A 218 4.41 3.65 7.64
C ILE A 218 4.87 3.34 6.22
N ARG A 219 4.18 3.92 5.23
CA ARG A 219 4.54 3.80 3.81
C ARG A 219 5.33 5.02 3.36
N ILE A 220 6.46 4.77 2.70
CA ILE A 220 7.36 5.83 2.25
C ILE A 220 7.60 5.69 0.75
N GLY A 221 7.34 6.76 0.01
CA GLY A 221 7.72 6.90 -1.39
C GLY A 221 9.08 7.59 -1.50
N LEU A 222 10.02 6.99 -2.22
CA LEU A 222 11.32 7.60 -2.52
C LEU A 222 11.37 7.94 -4.01
N VAL A 223 11.58 9.21 -4.33
CA VAL A 223 11.58 9.69 -5.70
C VAL A 223 12.94 9.45 -6.35
N GLN A 224 12.96 8.65 -7.41
CA GLN A 224 14.08 8.53 -8.31
C GLN A 224 13.99 9.68 -9.33
N TRP A 225 14.59 10.82 -8.98
CA TRP A 225 14.52 12.05 -9.78
C TRP A 225 15.50 12.02 -10.95
N GLN A 226 15.01 12.33 -12.16
CA GLN A 226 15.86 12.52 -13.31
C GLN A 226 16.19 14.00 -13.47
N MET A 227 17.49 14.35 -13.45
CA MET A 227 17.98 15.70 -13.71
C MET A 227 17.84 16.04 -15.20
N ARG A 228 16.64 16.48 -15.61
CA ARG A 228 16.33 16.90 -16.99
C ARG A 228 15.96 18.38 -17.02
N LEU A 229 16.17 19.02 -18.16
CA LEU A 229 15.77 20.41 -18.34
C LEU A 229 14.26 20.57 -18.31
N PHE A 230 13.79 21.64 -17.69
CA PHE A 230 12.40 22.05 -17.70
C PHE A 230 12.26 23.34 -18.51
N PRO A 231 11.36 23.39 -19.50
CA PRO A 231 11.20 24.57 -20.34
C PRO A 231 10.55 25.75 -19.60
N ALA A 232 9.82 25.49 -18.52
CA ALA A 232 9.15 26.47 -17.69
C ALA A 232 8.97 25.93 -16.27
N MET A 233 8.67 26.83 -15.31
CA MET A 233 8.38 26.46 -13.92
C MET A 233 7.17 25.54 -13.80
N GLU A 234 6.14 25.73 -14.63
CA GLU A 234 4.96 24.91 -14.68
C GLU A 234 5.29 23.44 -14.95
N SER A 235 6.19 23.18 -15.91
CA SER A 235 6.64 21.81 -16.23
C SER A 235 7.42 21.16 -15.08
N PHE A 236 8.12 21.94 -14.29
CA PHE A 236 8.78 21.46 -13.07
C PHE A 236 7.72 21.08 -12.02
N TYR A 237 6.71 21.92 -11.79
CA TYR A 237 5.61 21.64 -10.87
C TYR A 237 4.79 20.44 -11.29
N GLU A 238 4.45 20.30 -12.57
CA GLU A 238 3.76 19.12 -13.12
C GLU A 238 4.54 17.82 -12.83
N GLN A 239 5.86 17.86 -12.94
CA GLN A 239 6.68 16.69 -12.63
C GLN A 239 6.74 16.39 -11.12
N VAL A 240 6.79 17.41 -10.27
CA VAL A 240 6.72 17.23 -8.81
C VAL A 240 5.34 16.64 -8.43
N GLU A 241 4.27 17.24 -8.96
CA GLU A 241 2.90 16.80 -8.72
C GLU A 241 2.66 15.35 -9.15
N PHE A 242 3.18 14.96 -10.32
CA PHE A 242 3.11 13.58 -10.81
C PHE A 242 3.63 12.57 -9.79
N PHE A 243 4.78 12.84 -9.15
CA PHE A 243 5.33 11.95 -8.13
C PHE A 243 4.51 11.97 -6.84
N VAL A 244 4.03 13.15 -6.43
CA VAL A 244 3.21 13.27 -5.23
C VAL A 244 1.88 12.53 -5.41
N ASP A 245 1.20 12.71 -6.55
CA ASP A 245 -0.04 12.00 -6.90
C ASP A 245 0.17 10.48 -6.93
N ALA A 246 1.21 10.01 -7.64
CA ALA A 246 1.52 8.59 -7.72
C ALA A 246 1.74 7.96 -6.34
N VAL A 247 2.53 8.61 -5.46
CA VAL A 247 2.84 8.12 -4.12
C VAL A 247 1.61 8.18 -3.21
N SER A 248 0.80 9.24 -3.32
CA SER A 248 -0.47 9.40 -2.61
C SER A 248 -1.47 8.30 -2.99
N GLY A 249 -1.54 7.92 -4.28
CA GLY A 249 -2.38 6.82 -4.76
C GLY A 249 -2.09 5.48 -4.08
N TYR A 250 -0.86 5.27 -3.59
CA TYR A 250 -0.46 4.13 -2.76
C TYR A 250 -0.74 4.33 -1.27
N LYS A 251 -1.46 5.39 -0.86
CA LYS A 251 -1.74 5.73 0.55
C LYS A 251 -0.45 5.85 1.38
N SER A 252 0.59 6.43 0.80
CA SER A 252 1.87 6.61 1.49
C SER A 252 1.79 7.76 2.49
N ASP A 253 2.52 7.61 3.60
CA ASP A 253 2.57 8.61 4.67
C ASP A 253 3.61 9.70 4.38
N PHE A 254 4.69 9.32 3.66
CA PHE A 254 5.76 10.23 3.29
C PHE A 254 6.16 10.05 1.83
N ILE A 255 6.59 11.15 1.22
CA ILE A 255 7.38 11.16 -0.02
C ILE A 255 8.65 11.98 0.20
N MET A 256 9.78 11.52 -0.35
CA MET A 256 11.05 12.22 -0.29
C MET A 256 11.64 12.45 -1.69
N PHE A 257 11.98 13.70 -1.98
CA PHE A 257 12.77 14.10 -3.15
C PHE A 257 14.26 14.11 -2.79
N PRO A 258 15.18 14.01 -3.78
CA PRO A 258 16.62 13.97 -3.51
C PRO A 258 17.21 15.34 -3.19
N GLU A 259 18.51 15.34 -2.85
CA GLU A 259 19.29 16.57 -2.64
C GLU A 259 19.37 17.40 -3.93
N LEU A 260 19.28 18.73 -3.80
CA LEU A 260 19.38 19.73 -4.87
C LEU A 260 18.51 19.42 -6.11
N PHE A 261 17.32 18.86 -5.87
CA PHE A 261 16.44 18.38 -6.94
C PHE A 261 15.93 19.48 -7.88
N ASN A 262 16.03 20.74 -7.48
CA ASN A 262 15.67 21.92 -8.29
C ASN A 262 16.80 22.44 -9.20
N THR A 263 17.99 21.82 -9.18
CA THR A 263 19.11 22.25 -10.05
C THR A 263 18.82 22.26 -11.55
N PRO A 264 17.90 21.45 -12.11
CA PRO A 264 17.50 21.61 -13.50
C PRO A 264 16.98 23.02 -13.88
N LEU A 265 16.52 23.80 -12.90
CA LEU A 265 16.09 25.19 -13.08
C LEU A 265 17.26 26.19 -13.20
N LEU A 266 18.51 25.72 -13.11
CA LEU A 266 19.71 26.56 -13.37
C LEU A 266 19.89 26.93 -14.84
N GLN A 267 19.21 26.25 -15.76
CA GLN A 267 19.41 26.46 -17.21
C GLN A 267 19.48 27.93 -17.65
N PRO A 268 18.59 28.84 -17.21
CA PRO A 268 18.65 30.24 -17.59
C PRO A 268 19.91 30.96 -17.06
N TYR A 269 20.57 30.42 -16.05
CA TYR A 269 21.67 30.97 -15.32
C TYR A 269 23.03 30.31 -15.64
N ASN A 270 23.07 29.34 -16.59
CA ASN A 270 24.30 28.62 -16.96
C ASN A 270 25.43 29.53 -17.51
N HIS A 271 25.13 30.76 -17.85
CA HIS A 271 26.12 31.76 -18.29
C HIS A 271 26.79 32.48 -17.12
N LEU A 272 26.30 32.32 -15.88
CA LEU A 272 26.85 32.95 -14.68
C LEU A 272 27.89 32.03 -14.03
N PRO A 273 28.81 32.59 -13.20
CA PRO A 273 29.62 31.80 -12.30
C PRO A 273 28.74 30.92 -11.38
N GLU A 274 29.19 29.71 -11.02
CA GLU A 274 28.41 28.74 -10.26
C GLU A 274 27.82 29.35 -8.97
N MET A 275 28.58 30.12 -8.23
CA MET A 275 28.15 30.78 -7.00
C MET A 275 26.99 31.74 -7.22
N GLU A 276 27.03 32.51 -8.31
CA GLU A 276 25.97 33.45 -8.67
C GLU A 276 24.72 32.71 -9.17
N ALA A 277 24.91 31.68 -9.98
CA ALA A 277 23.84 30.83 -10.47
C ALA A 277 23.07 30.17 -9.32
N MET A 278 23.78 29.63 -8.31
CA MET A 278 23.15 29.03 -7.12
C MET A 278 22.41 30.06 -6.27
N ARG A 279 22.88 31.32 -6.20
CA ARG A 279 22.14 32.42 -5.55
C ARG A 279 20.84 32.74 -6.30
N LYS A 280 20.87 32.70 -7.63
CA LYS A 280 19.65 32.86 -8.46
C LYS A 280 18.66 31.71 -8.26
N LEU A 281 19.17 30.50 -8.16
CA LEU A 281 18.32 29.33 -7.86
C LEU A 281 17.66 29.45 -6.48
N ALA A 282 18.36 30.01 -5.49
CA ALA A 282 17.82 30.21 -4.15
C ALA A 282 16.62 31.19 -4.12
N GLU A 283 16.55 32.13 -5.07
CA GLU A 283 15.40 33.04 -5.19
C GLU A 283 14.07 32.32 -5.50
N LEU A 284 14.12 31.11 -6.08
CA LEU A 284 12.96 30.32 -6.43
C LEU A 284 12.49 29.40 -5.28
N THR A 285 13.30 29.23 -4.25
CA THR A 285 13.05 28.18 -3.23
C THR A 285 11.77 28.41 -2.43
N GLU A 286 11.48 29.66 -2.04
CA GLU A 286 10.28 29.98 -1.26
C GLU A 286 9.00 29.62 -2.03
N GLU A 287 8.94 29.96 -3.33
CA GLU A 287 7.81 29.63 -4.20
C GLU A 287 7.65 28.11 -4.37
N ILE A 288 8.76 27.38 -4.59
CA ILE A 288 8.76 25.94 -4.72
C ILE A 288 8.25 25.27 -3.43
N VAL A 289 8.71 25.72 -2.27
CA VAL A 289 8.27 25.18 -0.97
C VAL A 289 6.78 25.43 -0.74
N ALA A 290 6.30 26.62 -1.06
CA ALA A 290 4.87 26.95 -0.96
C ALA A 290 4.03 26.00 -1.84
N LYS A 291 4.47 25.73 -3.08
CA LYS A 291 3.79 24.83 -3.99
C LYS A 291 3.82 23.37 -3.51
N ILE A 292 4.94 22.89 -2.98
CA ILE A 292 5.05 21.55 -2.37
C ILE A 292 4.15 21.44 -1.14
N GLN A 293 4.02 22.51 -0.35
CA GLN A 293 3.11 22.53 0.80
C GLN A 293 1.64 22.41 0.36
N GLU A 294 1.24 23.06 -0.72
CA GLU A 294 -0.10 22.89 -1.30
C GLU A 294 -0.35 21.41 -1.69
N TYR A 295 0.65 20.77 -2.33
CA TYR A 295 0.54 19.37 -2.71
C TYR A 295 0.48 18.44 -1.47
N ALA A 296 1.28 18.71 -0.43
CA ALA A 296 1.25 17.91 0.80
C ALA A 296 -0.15 17.86 1.42
N VAL A 297 -0.86 18.98 1.44
CA VAL A 297 -2.24 19.08 1.95
C VAL A 297 -3.24 18.43 0.97
N SER A 298 -3.16 18.78 -0.31
CA SER A 298 -4.14 18.34 -1.32
C SER A 298 -4.11 16.83 -1.54
N TYR A 299 -2.92 16.23 -1.49
CA TYR A 299 -2.69 14.80 -1.70
C TYR A 299 -2.59 14.00 -0.38
N ASN A 300 -2.77 14.66 0.77
CA ASN A 300 -2.74 14.06 2.11
C ASN A 300 -1.47 13.20 2.38
N VAL A 301 -0.30 13.71 2.03
CA VAL A 301 1.00 13.05 2.21
C VAL A 301 2.03 14.02 2.79
N ASN A 302 2.85 13.59 3.76
CA ASN A 302 3.96 14.41 4.25
C ASN A 302 5.08 14.42 3.21
N VAL A 303 5.56 15.60 2.80
CA VAL A 303 6.59 15.74 1.75
C VAL A 303 7.90 16.24 2.36
N ILE A 304 8.95 15.41 2.22
CA ILE A 304 10.34 15.89 2.39
C ILE A 304 10.76 16.42 1.03
N SER A 305 10.89 17.74 0.92
CA SER A 305 11.07 18.46 -0.36
C SER A 305 12.33 18.09 -1.13
N GLY A 306 13.15 17.19 -0.59
CA GLY A 306 14.54 17.10 -1.00
C GLY A 306 15.31 18.32 -0.48
N SER A 307 16.45 18.67 -1.08
CA SER A 307 17.08 19.91 -0.65
C SER A 307 17.20 20.93 -1.77
N MET A 308 17.32 22.21 -1.37
CA MET A 308 17.42 23.36 -2.26
C MET A 308 18.33 24.42 -1.65
N PRO A 309 18.99 25.27 -2.45
CA PRO A 309 19.73 26.41 -1.93
C PRO A 309 18.78 27.47 -1.35
N ILE A 310 19.13 28.04 -0.23
CA ILE A 310 18.46 29.22 0.36
C ILE A 310 19.44 30.32 0.66
N LEU A 311 19.01 31.54 0.51
CA LEU A 311 19.83 32.72 0.78
C LEU A 311 19.27 33.50 1.98
N GLU A 312 20.03 33.55 3.08
CA GLU A 312 19.67 34.32 4.27
C GLU A 312 20.86 35.12 4.78
N ASN A 313 20.69 36.39 5.05
CA ASN A 313 21.74 37.30 5.52
C ASN A 313 23.01 37.23 4.67
N ASN A 314 22.87 37.18 3.35
CA ASN A 314 23.93 37.03 2.35
C ASN A 314 24.74 35.71 2.44
N LYS A 315 24.30 34.74 3.24
CA LYS A 315 24.86 33.39 3.33
C LYS A 315 23.99 32.42 2.57
N LEU A 316 24.59 31.52 1.80
CA LEU A 316 23.93 30.48 1.05
C LEU A 316 23.98 29.15 1.84
N TYR A 317 22.82 28.51 2.05
CA TYR A 317 22.71 27.23 2.73
C TYR A 317 22.10 26.20 1.80
N ASN A 318 22.35 24.92 2.07
CA ASN A 318 21.63 23.78 1.50
C ASN A 318 20.56 23.36 2.52
N ALA A 319 19.28 23.54 2.20
CA ALA A 319 18.17 23.31 3.12
C ALA A 319 17.11 22.37 2.54
N THR A 320 16.48 21.59 3.41
CA THR A 320 15.32 20.74 3.10
C THR A 320 14.13 21.19 3.95
N TYR A 321 12.94 20.94 3.43
CA TYR A 321 11.69 21.27 4.10
C TYR A 321 10.84 20.02 4.31
N LEU A 322 10.30 19.88 5.52
CA LEU A 322 9.23 18.97 5.80
C LEU A 322 7.91 19.72 5.66
N CYS A 323 7.21 19.46 4.57
CA CYS A 323 5.87 19.98 4.31
C CYS A 323 4.86 18.96 4.83
N HIS A 324 4.26 19.25 5.98
CA HIS A 324 3.28 18.37 6.61
C HIS A 324 1.96 18.37 5.84
N ARG A 325 1.30 17.23 5.75
CA ARG A 325 -0.07 17.14 5.23
C ARG A 325 -1.10 17.91 6.07
N SER A 326 -0.73 18.34 7.28
CA SER A 326 -1.53 19.23 8.13
C SER A 326 -1.43 20.71 7.80
N GLY A 327 -0.56 21.11 6.86
CA GLY A 327 -0.35 22.49 6.45
C GLY A 327 0.85 23.18 7.11
N LYS A 328 1.56 22.53 8.02
CA LYS A 328 2.77 23.05 8.67
C LYS A 328 4.00 22.80 7.78
N THR A 329 4.93 23.76 7.72
CA THR A 329 6.24 23.61 7.09
C THR A 329 7.36 23.79 8.12
N GLU A 330 8.36 22.91 8.09
CA GLU A 330 9.53 22.97 8.96
C GLU A 330 10.80 22.81 8.13
N GLU A 331 11.89 23.45 8.54
CA GLU A 331 13.16 23.53 7.82
C GLU A 331 14.28 22.80 8.56
N TYR A 332 15.17 22.14 7.79
CA TYR A 332 16.48 21.65 8.23
C TYR A 332 17.56 22.15 7.28
N ARG A 333 18.67 22.65 7.81
CA ARG A 333 19.86 23.10 7.04
C ARG A 333 20.97 22.09 7.19
N LYS A 334 21.59 21.71 6.08
CA LYS A 334 22.77 20.84 6.05
C LYS A 334 23.85 21.43 6.93
N ILE A 335 24.36 20.63 7.88
CA ILE A 335 25.38 21.08 8.85
C ILE A 335 26.77 20.89 8.27
N HIS A 336 27.06 19.74 7.67
CA HIS A 336 28.35 19.42 7.10
C HIS A 336 28.36 19.68 5.59
N ILE A 337 28.96 20.80 5.21
CA ILE A 337 29.08 21.17 3.80
C ILE A 337 30.29 20.47 3.19
N THR A 338 30.08 19.87 2.00
CA THR A 338 31.17 19.22 1.28
C THR A 338 32.20 20.22 0.78
N PRO A 339 33.48 19.84 0.55
CA PRO A 339 34.48 20.73 -0.03
C PRO A 339 34.06 21.36 -1.36
N ASN A 340 33.28 20.63 -2.18
CA ASN A 340 32.77 21.16 -3.45
C ASN A 340 31.68 22.21 -3.26
N GLU A 341 30.72 22.00 -2.37
CA GLU A 341 29.67 22.97 -2.04
C GLU A 341 30.28 24.27 -1.50
N LEU A 342 31.31 24.16 -0.64
CA LEU A 342 32.03 25.32 -0.14
C LEU A 342 32.79 26.06 -1.28
N LYS A 343 33.56 25.31 -2.07
CA LYS A 343 34.46 25.88 -3.09
C LYS A 343 33.71 26.49 -4.28
N TYR A 344 32.73 25.76 -4.82
CA TYR A 344 32.06 26.14 -6.06
C TYR A 344 30.80 26.97 -5.83
N TYR A 345 30.05 26.68 -4.75
CA TYR A 345 28.78 27.35 -4.49
C TYR A 345 28.86 28.39 -3.37
N GLY A 346 29.92 28.37 -2.56
CA GLY A 346 30.05 29.26 -1.41
C GLY A 346 29.03 29.00 -0.31
N MET A 347 28.56 27.76 -0.20
CA MET A 347 27.61 27.35 0.83
C MET A 347 28.27 27.31 2.20
N VAL A 348 27.47 27.58 3.24
CA VAL A 348 27.87 27.49 4.65
C VAL A 348 26.98 26.48 5.38
N GLY A 349 27.52 25.90 6.45
CA GLY A 349 26.78 24.94 7.27
C GLY A 349 25.71 25.58 8.14
N GLY A 350 24.62 24.83 8.38
CA GLY A 350 23.65 25.14 9.42
C GLY A 350 24.21 24.82 10.82
N ASP A 351 23.48 25.20 11.86
CA ASP A 351 23.90 25.10 13.26
C ASP A 351 22.88 24.39 14.18
N LYS A 352 21.81 23.84 13.60
CA LYS A 352 20.72 23.25 14.38
C LYS A 352 20.42 21.83 13.93
N ILE A 353 20.26 20.97 14.92
CA ILE A 353 19.71 19.63 14.75
C ILE A 353 18.34 19.58 15.43
N LYS A 354 17.36 18.95 14.80
CA LYS A 354 15.98 18.95 15.28
C LYS A 354 15.26 17.68 14.85
N VAL A 355 14.63 16.99 15.80
CA VAL A 355 13.64 15.95 15.53
C VAL A 355 12.31 16.62 15.18
N PHE A 356 11.64 16.14 14.17
CA PHE A 356 10.36 16.62 13.70
C PHE A 356 9.24 15.68 14.20
N ASP A 357 8.25 16.24 14.87
CA ASP A 357 7.05 15.51 15.28
C ASP A 357 6.05 15.48 14.13
N THR A 358 5.68 14.29 13.69
CA THR A 358 4.67 14.08 12.64
C THR A 358 3.52 13.23 13.17
N ASP A 359 2.42 13.19 12.45
CA ASP A 359 1.29 12.28 12.74
C ASP A 359 1.65 10.79 12.53
N CYS A 360 2.83 10.52 11.96
CA CYS A 360 3.37 9.18 11.74
C CYS A 360 4.57 8.83 12.63
N GLY A 361 4.86 9.67 13.63
CA GLY A 361 5.99 9.49 14.56
C GLY A 361 7.07 10.54 14.41
N LYS A 362 8.16 10.36 15.15
CA LYS A 362 9.30 11.27 15.18
C LYS A 362 10.29 10.95 14.08
N ILE A 363 10.61 11.94 13.26
CA ILE A 363 11.56 11.77 12.15
C ILE A 363 12.77 12.70 12.32
N GLY A 364 13.91 12.27 11.76
CA GLY A 364 15.11 13.08 11.55
C GLY A 364 15.37 13.26 10.06
N ILE A 365 16.04 14.33 9.69
CA ILE A 365 16.48 14.56 8.32
C ILE A 365 17.96 14.95 8.35
N LEU A 366 18.80 14.24 7.57
CA LEU A 366 20.20 14.53 7.34
C LEU A 366 20.44 14.63 5.83
N ILE A 367 21.07 15.72 5.38
CA ILE A 367 21.30 15.92 3.94
C ILE A 367 22.64 15.31 3.55
N CYS A 368 22.60 14.23 2.75
CA CYS A 368 23.75 13.63 2.06
C CYS A 368 24.96 13.41 2.97
N TYR A 369 25.97 14.30 2.89
CA TYR A 369 27.22 14.24 3.63
C TYR A 369 27.04 14.25 5.16
N ASP A 370 25.96 14.82 5.68
CA ASP A 370 25.66 14.82 7.12
C ASP A 370 25.59 13.42 7.71
N VAL A 371 25.09 12.42 6.96
CA VAL A 371 24.95 11.04 7.48
C VAL A 371 26.30 10.34 7.71
N GLU A 372 27.36 10.84 7.10
CA GLU A 372 28.73 10.33 7.31
C GLU A 372 29.30 10.70 8.69
N PHE A 373 28.60 11.56 9.47
CA PHE A 373 28.96 11.96 10.82
C PHE A 373 28.04 11.28 11.84
N PRO A 374 28.47 10.16 12.46
CA PRO A 374 27.63 9.34 13.33
C PRO A 374 27.11 10.07 14.57
N GLU A 375 27.76 11.17 14.96
CA GLU A 375 27.34 12.03 16.08
C GLU A 375 25.94 12.58 15.84
N LEU A 376 25.62 13.02 14.63
CA LEU A 376 24.30 13.55 14.29
C LEU A 376 23.21 12.49 14.44
N SER A 377 23.46 11.28 13.94
CA SER A 377 22.52 10.16 14.07
C SER A 377 22.31 9.75 15.53
N ARG A 378 23.34 9.78 16.37
CA ARG A 378 23.24 9.53 17.81
C ARG A 378 22.40 10.59 18.51
N ILE A 379 22.61 11.87 18.24
CA ILE A 379 21.83 12.95 18.81
C ILE A 379 20.35 12.80 18.44
N TYR A 380 20.04 12.44 17.20
CA TYR A 380 18.68 12.15 16.77
C TYR A 380 18.07 10.97 17.51
N ALA A 381 18.84 9.88 17.65
CA ALA A 381 18.39 8.68 18.38
C ALA A 381 18.08 9.01 19.86
N ASP A 382 18.95 9.77 20.53
CA ASP A 382 18.77 10.21 21.91
C ASP A 382 17.52 11.10 22.08
N GLN A 383 17.14 11.86 21.06
CA GLN A 383 15.90 12.65 21.02
C GLN A 383 14.66 11.82 20.65
N GLY A 384 14.80 10.52 20.45
CA GLY A 384 13.71 9.58 20.18
C GLY A 384 13.24 9.53 18.72
N MET A 385 14.11 9.87 17.76
CA MET A 385 13.86 9.67 16.34
C MET A 385 13.57 8.19 16.05
N GLN A 386 12.57 7.95 15.20
CA GLN A 386 12.14 6.62 14.78
C GLN A 386 12.51 6.33 13.31
N ILE A 387 12.52 7.36 12.46
CA ILE A 387 12.85 7.26 11.04
C ILE A 387 13.82 8.37 10.68
N LEU A 388 14.92 8.02 10.00
CA LEU A 388 15.87 8.97 9.43
C LEU A 388 15.69 9.05 7.91
N PHE A 389 15.44 10.24 7.39
CA PHE A 389 15.41 10.52 5.97
C PHE A 389 16.74 11.15 5.53
N VAL A 390 17.29 10.64 4.42
CA VAL A 390 18.57 11.10 3.90
C VAL A 390 18.42 11.45 2.41
N PRO A 391 17.94 12.65 2.05
CA PRO A 391 18.02 13.11 0.67
C PRO A 391 19.49 13.29 0.26
N PHE A 392 19.89 12.69 -0.85
CA PHE A 392 21.26 12.79 -1.33
C PHE A 392 21.33 12.84 -2.87
N LEU A 393 22.42 13.44 -3.35
CA LEU A 393 22.81 13.48 -4.75
C LEU A 393 24.32 13.12 -4.83
N THR A 394 24.67 12.20 -5.72
CA THR A 394 26.07 11.85 -5.96
C THR A 394 26.28 11.44 -7.41
N ASP A 395 27.42 11.84 -7.95
CA ASP A 395 27.87 11.56 -9.31
C ASP A 395 28.78 10.34 -9.42
N THR A 396 29.16 9.75 -8.26
CA THR A 396 30.12 8.65 -8.23
C THR A 396 29.57 7.42 -7.49
N GLN A 397 30.00 6.24 -7.95
CA GLN A 397 29.70 4.98 -7.27
C GLN A 397 30.25 4.95 -5.83
N ASN A 398 31.41 5.59 -5.60
CA ASN A 398 31.99 5.66 -4.28
C ASN A 398 31.15 6.56 -3.34
N GLY A 399 30.66 7.69 -3.83
CA GLY A 399 29.75 8.57 -3.09
C GLY A 399 28.47 7.82 -2.69
N TYR A 400 27.83 7.16 -3.65
CA TYR A 400 26.66 6.33 -3.38
C TYR A 400 26.93 5.27 -2.31
N THR A 401 28.05 4.55 -2.42
CA THR A 401 28.39 3.50 -1.47
C THR A 401 28.64 4.04 -0.06
N ARG A 402 29.28 5.21 0.09
CA ARG A 402 29.49 5.85 1.40
C ARG A 402 28.17 6.21 2.06
N VAL A 403 27.33 7.03 1.39
CA VAL A 403 26.04 7.47 1.93
C VAL A 403 25.18 6.27 2.32
N ARG A 404 25.07 5.25 1.45
CA ARG A 404 24.32 4.04 1.72
C ARG A 404 24.80 3.31 2.97
N ARG A 405 26.12 3.11 3.13
CA ARG A 405 26.68 2.41 4.28
C ARG A 405 26.51 3.17 5.58
N CYS A 406 26.60 4.49 5.53
CA CYS A 406 26.42 5.31 6.73
C CYS A 406 24.95 5.44 7.15
N ALA A 407 24.00 5.30 6.20
CA ALA A 407 22.59 5.30 6.47
C ALA A 407 22.05 3.93 6.99
N GLN A 408 22.81 2.84 6.82
CA GLN A 408 22.50 1.49 7.33
C GLN A 408 23.00 1.30 8.76
#